data_b9aa389153be31fd185a9173d3d166dc
#
_entry.id   b9aa389153be31fd185a9173d3d166dc
#
_cell.length_a   1.000
_cell.length_b   1.000
_cell.length_c   1.000
_cell.angle_alpha   90.00
_cell.angle_beta   90.00
_cell.angle_gamma   90.00
#
_symmetry.space_group_name_H-M   'P 1'
#
loop_
_entity.id
_entity.type
_entity.pdbx_description
1 polymer ?
#
loop_
_entity_poly.entity_id
_entity_poly.type
_entity_poly.pdbx_seq_one_letter_code
_entity_poly.pdbx_strand_id
1 'polypeptide(L)'
;MSEMSTETLQENAKEHLWMHFTRMSTYLDQDVPVIVRGGGVNVWDEHGKQYLDGLSGLFTSQVGHGRVELAEAAARQASELAFFPLWSYAHPRAIELAARLADLAPGDCNRIFFTTGGSEAVESAWKLARQYFKLVGEPSRTKVISRDISYHGATMGALSITGLSEIKTPFEPLVPGAIKVPNTNFYRAKYFADDLDAFGQWAADAIEQALLSEGPDTVAAVFLEPVQNAGGCFPPPPGYFQRVREICDRYGVLLVSDDVICGFGRLGYWFGADRYGYEPDMVTMAKGMTSGYSPLGAVAVSDRLAQPFLEGHNSFLHGVTFAGHPVSAAVALANLDVIEKEGLLEHVRTNEPIFRSALESLRDLPIVGDVRGAGYFYGIELVKDKETRQTFDDDESERLLRGYLSGALYDAGLICRADDRGDPVVQLAPPLICGEKEFEQMASILRTVLTEAWTKI
;
A
#
# COMPACT_ATOMS: atom_id res chain seq x y z
N MET A 1 34.39 8.82 -6.65
CA MET A 1 34.17 7.50 -7.27
C MET A 1 33.97 7.78 -8.74
N SER A 2 34.66 7.05 -9.67
CA SER A 2 34.35 7.14 -11.08
C SER A 2 32.93 6.63 -11.30
N GLU A 3 32.09 7.40 -11.96
CA GLU A 3 30.78 6.90 -12.36
C GLU A 3 30.98 5.73 -13.32
N MET A 4 30.28 4.62 -13.09
CA MET A 4 30.30 3.47 -14.01
C MET A 4 29.69 3.90 -15.36
N SER A 5 30.22 3.37 -16.46
CA SER A 5 29.58 3.57 -17.78
C SER A 5 28.20 2.91 -17.81
N THR A 6 27.30 3.38 -18.69
CA THR A 6 25.98 2.76 -18.91
C THR A 6 26.13 1.27 -19.26
N GLU A 7 27.11 0.92 -20.10
CA GLU A 7 27.41 -0.46 -20.48
C GLU A 7 27.74 -1.32 -19.26
N THR A 8 28.65 -0.83 -18.37
CA THR A 8 29.01 -1.53 -17.12
C THR A 8 27.82 -1.64 -16.15
N LEU A 9 26.94 -0.63 -16.10
CA LEU A 9 25.72 -0.70 -15.29
C LEU A 9 24.78 -1.79 -15.80
N GLN A 10 24.58 -1.90 -17.11
CA GLN A 10 23.74 -2.92 -17.73
C GLN A 10 24.31 -4.33 -17.53
N GLU A 11 25.60 -4.52 -17.74
CA GLU A 11 26.26 -5.80 -17.48
C GLU A 11 26.10 -6.24 -16.02
N ASN A 12 26.42 -5.37 -15.06
CA ASN A 12 26.29 -5.66 -13.62
C ASN A 12 24.84 -5.91 -13.20
N ALA A 13 23.88 -5.18 -13.77
CA ALA A 13 22.47 -5.38 -13.46
C ALA A 13 21.98 -6.76 -13.92
N LYS A 14 22.36 -7.18 -15.12
CA LYS A 14 22.00 -8.50 -15.69
C LYS A 14 22.71 -9.66 -14.96
N GLU A 15 23.96 -9.48 -14.56
CA GLU A 15 24.78 -10.54 -13.96
C GLU A 15 24.59 -10.69 -12.44
N HIS A 16 24.42 -9.56 -11.70
CA HIS A 16 24.53 -9.58 -10.24
C HIS A 16 23.26 -9.13 -9.51
N LEU A 17 22.34 -8.37 -10.14
CA LEU A 17 21.15 -7.84 -9.48
C LEU A 17 19.95 -8.76 -9.66
N TRP A 18 19.41 -9.30 -8.58
CA TRP A 18 18.12 -10.00 -8.60
C TRP A 18 17.00 -9.03 -8.27
N MET A 19 16.26 -8.59 -9.29
CA MET A 19 15.14 -7.66 -9.10
C MET A 19 13.91 -8.35 -8.53
N HIS A 20 13.19 -7.61 -7.64
CA HIS A 20 12.03 -8.12 -6.92
C HIS A 20 10.81 -8.27 -7.84
N PHE A 21 10.08 -9.39 -7.75
CA PHE A 21 8.88 -9.69 -8.55
C PHE A 21 9.08 -9.56 -10.06
N THR A 22 10.29 -9.76 -10.53
CA THR A 22 10.70 -9.52 -11.92
C THR A 22 11.07 -10.82 -12.63
N ARG A 23 10.58 -11.00 -13.85
CA ARG A 23 11.02 -12.06 -14.75
C ARG A 23 12.39 -11.69 -15.34
N MET A 24 13.45 -12.12 -14.70
CA MET A 24 14.82 -11.77 -15.11
C MET A 24 15.17 -12.20 -16.53
N SER A 25 14.52 -13.25 -17.07
CA SER A 25 14.69 -13.67 -18.48
C SER A 25 14.31 -12.61 -19.50
N THR A 26 13.45 -11.65 -19.16
CA THR A 26 13.12 -10.52 -20.05
C THR A 26 14.35 -9.70 -20.41
N TYR A 27 15.31 -9.61 -19.50
CA TYR A 27 16.51 -8.77 -19.65
C TYR A 27 17.73 -9.52 -20.24
N LEU A 28 17.55 -10.75 -20.71
CA LEU A 28 18.60 -11.43 -21.48
C LEU A 28 18.84 -10.72 -22.83
N ASP A 29 17.76 -10.25 -23.46
CA ASP A 29 17.78 -9.62 -24.78
C ASP A 29 17.40 -8.13 -24.76
N GLN A 30 17.07 -7.57 -23.58
CA GLN A 30 16.68 -6.16 -23.41
C GLN A 30 17.53 -5.51 -22.32
N ASP A 31 17.61 -4.19 -22.32
CA ASP A 31 18.24 -3.44 -21.25
C ASP A 31 17.33 -3.32 -20.03
N VAL A 32 17.97 -3.36 -18.84
CA VAL A 32 17.30 -3.11 -17.57
C VAL A 32 17.01 -1.61 -17.46
N PRO A 33 15.76 -1.18 -17.17
CA PRO A 33 15.48 0.24 -16.92
C PRO A 33 16.23 0.73 -15.67
N VAL A 34 17.21 1.61 -15.85
CA VAL A 34 18.04 2.14 -14.75
C VAL A 34 17.65 3.59 -14.46
N ILE A 35 17.00 3.84 -13.33
CA ILE A 35 16.64 5.20 -12.89
C ILE A 35 17.80 5.77 -12.06
N VAL A 36 18.34 6.91 -12.49
CA VAL A 36 19.54 7.52 -11.92
C VAL A 36 19.28 8.81 -11.15
N ARG A 37 18.13 9.46 -11.36
CA ARG A 37 17.80 10.74 -10.73
C ARG A 37 16.31 10.91 -10.54
N GLY A 38 15.92 11.61 -9.46
CA GLY A 38 14.55 12.07 -9.24
C GLY A 38 14.52 13.57 -8.86
N GLY A 39 13.44 14.25 -9.22
CA GLY A 39 13.19 15.66 -8.87
C GLY A 39 11.72 16.02 -9.03
N GLY A 40 11.08 16.51 -7.97
CA GLY A 40 9.66 16.78 -7.95
C GLY A 40 8.83 15.53 -8.27
N VAL A 41 8.05 15.59 -9.33
CA VAL A 41 7.18 14.48 -9.80
C VAL A 41 7.84 13.63 -10.88
N ASN A 42 9.10 13.90 -11.24
CA ASN A 42 9.76 13.25 -12.35
C ASN A 42 10.99 12.45 -11.91
N VAL A 43 11.29 11.41 -12.70
CA VAL A 43 12.53 10.65 -12.60
C VAL A 43 13.21 10.58 -13.97
N TRP A 44 14.51 10.26 -13.99
CA TRP A 44 15.31 10.16 -15.22
C TRP A 44 16.13 8.88 -15.23
N ASP A 45 16.18 8.26 -16.40
CA ASP A 45 17.04 7.09 -16.63
C ASP A 45 18.50 7.49 -16.94
N GLU A 46 19.34 6.47 -17.15
CA GLU A 46 20.76 6.59 -17.47
C GLU A 46 21.04 7.21 -18.86
N HIS A 47 20.01 7.28 -19.71
CA HIS A 47 20.09 7.94 -21.03
C HIS A 47 19.60 9.40 -20.97
N GLY A 48 19.15 9.85 -19.80
CA GLY A 48 18.63 11.19 -19.57
C GLY A 48 17.18 11.39 -20.00
N LYS A 49 16.45 10.32 -20.36
CA LYS A 49 15.02 10.39 -20.64
C LYS A 49 14.25 10.64 -19.35
N GLN A 50 13.32 11.58 -19.42
CA GLN A 50 12.45 11.96 -18.31
C GLN A 50 11.15 11.16 -18.34
N TYR A 51 10.71 10.77 -17.16
CA TYR A 51 9.44 10.09 -16.93
C TYR A 51 8.64 10.85 -15.86
N LEU A 52 7.33 10.95 -16.07
CA LEU A 52 6.40 11.33 -15.01
C LEU A 52 6.17 10.12 -14.10
N ASP A 53 6.42 10.28 -12.80
CA ASP A 53 6.22 9.23 -11.82
C ASP A 53 4.75 9.14 -11.40
N GLY A 54 3.94 8.43 -12.14
CA GLY A 54 2.51 8.22 -11.86
C GLY A 54 2.23 7.18 -10.77
N LEU A 55 3.29 6.63 -10.12
CA LEU A 55 3.15 5.61 -9.07
C LEU A 55 3.87 5.96 -7.77
N SER A 56 4.51 7.13 -7.66
CA SER A 56 5.37 7.51 -6.51
C SER A 56 6.43 6.44 -6.23
N GLY A 57 7.16 6.01 -7.26
CA GLY A 57 8.01 4.84 -7.23
C GLY A 57 7.19 3.56 -7.03
N LEU A 58 6.85 3.24 -5.79
CA LEU A 58 5.96 2.13 -5.45
C LEU A 58 4.99 2.55 -4.32
N PHE A 59 4.10 3.50 -4.62
CA PHE A 59 3.15 4.10 -3.67
C PHE A 59 3.83 4.78 -2.47
N THR A 60 5.03 5.35 -2.66
CA THR A 60 5.94 5.70 -1.56
C THR A 60 6.29 7.18 -1.53
N SER A 61 6.67 7.80 -2.66
CA SER A 61 7.25 9.13 -2.73
C SER A 61 6.20 10.24 -2.64
N GLN A 62 5.56 10.38 -1.48
CA GLN A 62 4.43 11.29 -1.24
C GLN A 62 4.81 12.77 -1.51
N VAL A 63 5.95 13.22 -0.96
CA VAL A 63 6.42 14.61 -1.11
C VAL A 63 7.23 14.85 -2.38
N GLY A 64 7.31 13.83 -3.26
CA GLY A 64 8.11 13.86 -4.47
C GLY A 64 9.60 13.60 -4.24
N HIS A 65 10.37 13.68 -5.32
CA HIS A 65 11.78 13.34 -5.35
C HIS A 65 12.66 14.60 -5.15
N GLY A 66 13.90 14.40 -4.68
CA GLY A 66 14.93 15.46 -4.60
C GLY A 66 14.72 16.45 -3.45
N ARG A 67 14.02 16.08 -2.38
CA ARG A 67 13.82 16.92 -1.19
C ARG A 67 15.09 17.04 -0.37
N VAL A 68 15.68 18.23 -0.38
CA VAL A 68 16.92 18.55 0.34
C VAL A 68 16.71 18.46 1.85
N GLU A 69 15.56 18.88 2.35
CA GLU A 69 15.21 18.89 3.78
C GLU A 69 15.33 17.51 4.41
N LEU A 70 14.87 16.47 3.70
CA LEU A 70 14.92 15.09 4.17
C LEU A 70 16.37 14.54 4.12
N ALA A 71 17.09 14.85 3.03
CA ALA A 71 18.50 14.47 2.89
C ALA A 71 19.39 15.10 3.97
N GLU A 72 19.18 16.37 4.29
CA GLU A 72 19.89 17.07 5.36
C GLU A 72 19.54 16.51 6.75
N ALA A 73 18.27 16.16 7.00
CA ALA A 73 17.87 15.53 8.26
C ALA A 73 18.58 14.18 8.45
N ALA A 74 18.69 13.38 7.38
CA ALA A 74 19.44 12.13 7.38
C ALA A 74 20.91 12.35 7.68
N ALA A 75 21.56 13.30 6.99
CA ALA A 75 22.99 13.60 7.14
C ALA A 75 23.32 14.11 8.55
N ARG A 76 22.52 15.03 9.11
CA ARG A 76 22.71 15.53 10.48
C ARG A 76 22.59 14.40 11.49
N GLN A 77 21.54 13.58 11.41
CA GLN A 77 21.32 12.48 12.35
C GLN A 77 22.40 11.41 12.24
N ALA A 78 22.84 11.06 11.04
CA ALA A 78 23.92 10.08 10.83
C ALA A 78 25.25 10.54 11.45
N SER A 79 25.51 11.87 11.47
CA SER A 79 26.70 12.44 12.08
C SER A 79 26.62 12.49 13.61
N GLU A 80 25.42 12.59 14.19
CA GLU A 80 25.21 12.65 15.64
C GLU A 80 25.11 11.26 16.27
N LEU A 81 24.21 10.43 15.74
CA LEU A 81 24.00 9.04 16.17
C LEU A 81 23.49 8.23 14.97
N ALA A 82 24.36 7.50 14.32
CA ALA A 82 24.03 6.71 13.15
C ALA A 82 23.07 5.55 13.48
N PHE A 83 23.37 4.82 14.58
CA PHE A 83 22.53 3.70 15.00
C PHE A 83 22.63 3.45 16.52
N PHE A 84 21.48 3.16 17.14
CA PHE A 84 21.37 2.48 18.42
C PHE A 84 20.02 1.74 18.49
N PRO A 85 19.94 0.52 19.02
CA PRO A 85 18.73 -0.28 19.02
C PRO A 85 17.70 0.20 20.04
N LEU A 86 16.43 -0.13 19.80
CA LEU A 86 15.34 0.07 20.77
C LEU A 86 15.16 -1.14 21.72
N TRP A 87 16.21 -1.92 21.94
CA TRP A 87 16.23 -3.08 22.85
C TRP A 87 16.71 -2.64 24.22
N SER A 88 15.76 -2.35 25.11
CA SER A 88 16.01 -1.80 26.46
C SER A 88 16.65 -0.39 26.48
N TYR A 89 16.77 0.23 25.34
CA TYR A 89 17.25 1.60 25.16
C TYR A 89 16.29 2.39 24.28
N ALA A 90 16.43 3.69 24.28
CA ALA A 90 15.73 4.58 23.39
C ALA A 90 16.66 5.71 22.94
N HIS A 91 16.27 6.44 21.91
CA HIS A 91 16.95 7.64 21.45
C HIS A 91 15.95 8.75 21.10
N PRO A 92 16.35 10.03 21.13
CA PRO A 92 15.40 11.15 21.00
C PRO A 92 14.52 11.04 19.76
N ARG A 93 15.07 10.71 18.58
CA ARG A 93 14.31 10.71 17.34
C ARG A 93 13.21 9.65 17.28
N ALA A 94 13.43 8.46 17.86
CA ALA A 94 12.37 7.47 17.96
C ALA A 94 11.27 7.90 18.93
N ILE A 95 11.66 8.54 20.05
CA ILE A 95 10.69 9.04 21.04
C ILE A 95 9.84 10.17 20.44
N GLU A 96 10.46 11.15 19.79
CA GLU A 96 9.80 12.27 19.12
C GLU A 96 8.84 11.77 18.03
N LEU A 97 9.32 10.84 17.18
CA LEU A 97 8.50 10.27 16.12
C LEU A 97 7.34 9.45 16.68
N ALA A 98 7.55 8.66 17.73
CA ALA A 98 6.49 7.89 18.36
C ALA A 98 5.38 8.80 18.91
N ALA A 99 5.75 9.90 19.59
CA ALA A 99 4.80 10.89 20.08
C ALA A 99 4.02 11.54 18.90
N ARG A 100 4.73 11.95 17.85
CA ARG A 100 4.10 12.57 16.68
C ARG A 100 3.14 11.63 15.96
N LEU A 101 3.51 10.35 15.79
CA LEU A 101 2.64 9.34 15.17
C LEU A 101 1.42 9.03 16.04
N ALA A 102 1.58 9.00 17.36
CA ALA A 102 0.47 8.83 18.29
C ALA A 102 -0.54 9.98 18.20
N ASP A 103 -0.05 11.23 18.11
CA ASP A 103 -0.91 12.42 17.95
C ASP A 103 -1.70 12.41 16.61
N LEU A 104 -1.17 11.75 15.57
CA LEU A 104 -1.78 11.66 14.24
C LEU A 104 -2.64 10.41 14.05
N ALA A 105 -2.43 9.36 14.85
CA ALA A 105 -3.10 8.08 14.70
C ALA A 105 -4.59 8.15 15.08
N PRO A 106 -5.46 7.37 14.39
CA PRO A 106 -6.90 7.36 14.68
C PRO A 106 -7.21 6.70 16.03
N GLY A 107 -8.33 7.15 16.65
CA GLY A 107 -8.82 6.59 17.91
C GLY A 107 -7.84 6.75 19.06
N ASP A 108 -7.60 5.68 19.81
CA ASP A 108 -6.66 5.61 20.93
C ASP A 108 -5.35 4.86 20.60
N CYS A 109 -4.97 4.81 19.33
CA CYS A 109 -3.76 4.14 18.85
C CYS A 109 -2.47 4.88 19.28
N ASN A 110 -2.15 4.84 20.58
CA ASN A 110 -1.18 5.68 21.26
C ASN A 110 0.23 5.04 21.42
N ARG A 111 0.39 3.72 21.19
CA ARG A 111 1.66 3.03 21.35
C ARG A 111 2.24 2.64 20.01
N ILE A 112 3.46 3.09 19.73
CA ILE A 112 4.11 2.87 18.43
C ILE A 112 5.19 1.79 18.56
N PHE A 113 5.03 0.70 17.81
CA PHE A 113 6.04 -0.33 17.64
C PHE A 113 6.67 -0.19 16.25
N PHE A 114 7.93 0.21 16.19
CA PHE A 114 8.65 0.41 14.93
C PHE A 114 9.07 -0.90 14.27
N THR A 115 9.17 -0.87 12.94
CA THR A 115 9.70 -1.92 12.06
C THR A 115 10.53 -1.26 10.95
N THR A 116 11.02 -2.03 9.98
CA THR A 116 11.76 -1.47 8.83
C THR A 116 10.90 -1.33 7.57
N GLY A 117 9.69 -1.89 7.56
CA GLY A 117 8.77 -1.83 6.42
C GLY A 117 7.41 -2.42 6.70
N GLY A 118 6.51 -2.35 5.69
CA GLY A 118 5.10 -2.72 5.82
C GLY A 118 4.86 -4.20 6.12
N SER A 119 5.62 -5.11 5.48
CA SER A 119 5.48 -6.56 5.73
C SER A 119 5.80 -6.91 7.17
N GLU A 120 6.83 -6.31 7.75
CA GLU A 120 7.20 -6.49 9.16
C GLU A 120 6.17 -5.84 10.10
N ALA A 121 5.56 -4.72 9.70
CA ALA A 121 4.49 -4.10 10.47
C ALA A 121 3.27 -5.03 10.55
N VAL A 122 2.83 -5.59 9.43
CA VAL A 122 1.74 -6.58 9.38
C VAL A 122 2.07 -7.84 10.18
N GLU A 123 3.27 -8.38 10.02
CA GLU A 123 3.79 -9.53 10.80
C GLU A 123 3.74 -9.24 12.30
N SER A 124 4.20 -8.05 12.71
CA SER A 124 4.22 -7.60 14.10
C SER A 124 2.81 -7.44 14.67
N ALA A 125 1.88 -6.86 13.91
CA ALA A 125 0.49 -6.69 14.31
C ALA A 125 -0.20 -8.04 14.55
N TRP A 126 0.01 -9.03 13.67
CA TRP A 126 -0.54 -10.38 13.89
C TRP A 126 0.06 -11.09 15.11
N LYS A 127 1.39 -10.99 15.27
CA LYS A 127 2.06 -11.54 16.47
C LYS A 127 1.59 -10.87 17.76
N LEU A 128 1.40 -9.55 17.74
CA LEU A 128 0.88 -8.78 18.88
C LEU A 128 -0.55 -9.24 19.22
N ALA A 129 -1.43 -9.35 18.24
CA ALA A 129 -2.79 -9.85 18.42
C ALA A 129 -2.82 -11.23 19.09
N ARG A 130 -2.00 -12.18 18.60
CA ARG A 130 -1.89 -13.52 19.20
C ARG A 130 -1.38 -13.50 20.63
N GLN A 131 -0.36 -12.68 20.92
CA GLN A 131 0.19 -12.58 22.26
C GLN A 131 -0.75 -11.86 23.21
N TYR A 132 -1.43 -10.80 22.76
CA TYR A 132 -2.47 -10.11 23.51
C TYR A 132 -3.53 -11.09 24.02
N PHE A 133 -4.12 -11.89 23.13
CA PHE A 133 -5.16 -12.84 23.51
C PHE A 133 -4.67 -13.93 24.48
N LYS A 134 -3.40 -14.33 24.39
CA LYS A 134 -2.82 -15.22 25.40
C LYS A 134 -2.71 -14.56 26.79
N LEU A 135 -2.36 -13.27 26.82
CA LEU A 135 -2.23 -12.52 28.08
C LEU A 135 -3.59 -12.28 28.74
N VAL A 136 -4.65 -12.09 27.98
CA VAL A 136 -6.01 -11.87 28.52
C VAL A 136 -6.80 -13.19 28.71
N GLY A 137 -6.15 -14.35 28.54
CA GLY A 137 -6.76 -15.65 28.83
C GLY A 137 -7.55 -16.28 27.69
N GLU A 138 -7.42 -15.78 26.45
CA GLU A 138 -8.11 -16.28 25.27
C GLU A 138 -7.12 -16.88 24.22
N PRO A 139 -6.30 -17.91 24.59
CA PRO A 139 -5.17 -18.36 23.78
C PRO A 139 -5.58 -19.05 22.45
N SER A 140 -6.85 -19.39 22.28
CA SER A 140 -7.40 -19.98 21.06
C SER A 140 -7.53 -18.98 19.91
N ARG A 141 -7.58 -17.67 20.19
CA ARG A 141 -7.67 -16.62 19.19
C ARG A 141 -6.34 -16.44 18.45
N THR A 142 -6.22 -17.06 17.31
CA THR A 142 -4.97 -17.08 16.51
C THR A 142 -5.17 -16.81 15.03
N LYS A 143 -6.42 -17.02 14.54
CA LYS A 143 -6.78 -16.86 13.11
C LYS A 143 -6.94 -15.39 12.75
N VAL A 144 -6.76 -15.09 11.47
CA VAL A 144 -6.93 -13.76 10.88
C VAL A 144 -7.81 -13.83 9.64
N ILE A 145 -8.73 -12.90 9.53
CA ILE A 145 -9.56 -12.70 8.32
C ILE A 145 -8.97 -11.54 7.51
N SER A 146 -8.88 -11.71 6.20
CA SER A 146 -8.52 -10.67 5.22
C SER A 146 -9.30 -10.88 3.92
N ARG A 147 -9.29 -9.88 3.04
CA ARG A 147 -10.03 -9.95 1.77
C ARG A 147 -9.30 -10.79 0.71
N ASP A 148 -10.07 -11.36 -0.20
CA ASP A 148 -9.54 -11.91 -1.45
C ASP A 148 -8.83 -10.81 -2.25
N ILE A 149 -7.77 -11.19 -2.96
CA ILE A 149 -6.93 -10.31 -3.78
C ILE A 149 -6.19 -9.23 -2.94
N SER A 150 -6.34 -9.16 -1.61
CA SER A 150 -5.62 -8.20 -0.76
C SER A 150 -4.11 -8.42 -0.79
N TYR A 151 -3.34 -7.37 -0.47
CA TYR A 151 -1.88 -7.45 -0.34
C TYR A 151 -1.42 -6.86 1.00
N HIS A 152 -0.85 -7.71 1.84
CA HIS A 152 -0.39 -7.33 3.19
C HIS A 152 1.12 -7.50 3.40
N GLY A 153 1.84 -7.99 2.41
CA GLY A 153 3.30 -8.13 2.47
C GLY A 153 3.81 -9.49 2.00
N ALA A 154 5.12 -9.66 2.09
CA ALA A 154 5.85 -10.82 1.55
C ALA A 154 6.62 -11.64 2.62
N THR A 155 6.62 -11.24 3.91
CA THR A 155 7.10 -12.12 5.00
C THR A 155 6.11 -13.27 5.21
N MET A 156 6.54 -14.40 5.77
CA MET A 156 5.71 -15.62 5.80
C MET A 156 4.32 -15.42 6.42
N GLY A 157 4.20 -14.66 7.52
CA GLY A 157 2.91 -14.34 8.14
C GLY A 157 2.10 -13.34 7.30
N ALA A 158 2.70 -12.23 6.88
CA ALA A 158 2.03 -11.25 6.03
C ALA A 158 1.60 -11.85 4.67
N LEU A 159 2.43 -12.73 4.08
CA LEU A 159 2.10 -13.46 2.86
C LEU A 159 0.92 -14.42 3.08
N SER A 160 0.82 -15.06 4.25
CA SER A 160 -0.30 -15.95 4.58
C SER A 160 -1.65 -15.24 4.51
N ILE A 161 -1.72 -13.98 4.98
CA ILE A 161 -2.94 -13.18 4.97
C ILE A 161 -3.10 -12.32 3.69
N THR A 162 -2.11 -12.30 2.81
CA THR A 162 -2.25 -11.79 1.45
C THR A 162 -3.23 -12.65 0.65
N GLY A 163 -4.12 -12.03 -0.14
CA GLY A 163 -5.21 -12.70 -0.88
C GLY A 163 -4.83 -13.17 -2.28
N LEU A 164 -3.57 -13.04 -2.68
CA LEU A 164 -3.06 -13.36 -4.03
C LEU A 164 -2.49 -14.77 -4.07
N SER A 165 -3.19 -15.71 -4.70
CA SER A 165 -2.79 -17.13 -4.75
C SER A 165 -1.47 -17.32 -5.49
N GLU A 166 -1.26 -16.62 -6.60
CA GLU A 166 -0.07 -16.76 -7.45
C GLU A 166 1.24 -16.52 -6.72
N ILE A 167 1.30 -15.49 -5.85
CA ILE A 167 2.53 -15.18 -5.10
C ILE A 167 2.66 -16.04 -3.83
N LYS A 168 1.65 -16.79 -3.45
CA LYS A 168 1.63 -17.67 -2.26
C LYS A 168 2.06 -19.10 -2.60
N THR A 169 1.53 -19.64 -3.67
CA THR A 169 1.73 -21.05 -4.09
C THR A 169 3.19 -21.49 -4.09
N PRO A 170 4.18 -20.67 -4.55
CA PRO A 170 5.59 -21.07 -4.53
C PRO A 170 6.18 -21.27 -3.12
N PHE A 171 5.51 -20.75 -2.07
CA PHE A 171 6.03 -20.74 -0.70
C PHE A 171 5.19 -21.56 0.28
N GLU A 172 4.18 -22.29 -0.21
CA GLU A 172 3.35 -23.14 0.65
C GLU A 172 4.14 -24.36 1.18
N PRO A 173 3.85 -24.83 2.43
CA PRO A 173 2.80 -24.34 3.33
C PRO A 173 3.16 -23.06 4.07
N LEU A 174 2.18 -22.16 4.16
CA LEU A 174 2.30 -20.87 4.87
C LEU A 174 1.83 -20.99 6.33
N VAL A 175 1.79 -19.88 7.06
CA VAL A 175 1.33 -19.83 8.45
C VAL A 175 -0.18 -20.15 8.48
N PRO A 176 -0.63 -21.15 9.27
CA PRO A 176 -2.04 -21.53 9.31
C PRO A 176 -2.91 -20.48 10.01
N GLY A 177 -4.21 -20.45 9.64
CA GLY A 177 -5.20 -19.59 10.27
C GLY A 177 -5.48 -18.30 9.49
N ALA A 178 -5.09 -18.22 8.24
CA ALA A 178 -5.49 -17.14 7.32
C ALA A 178 -6.79 -17.49 6.60
N ILE A 179 -7.84 -16.68 6.78
CA ILE A 179 -9.18 -16.86 6.24
C ILE A 179 -9.47 -15.75 5.26
N LYS A 180 -10.11 -16.07 4.14
CA LYS A 180 -10.45 -15.12 3.10
C LYS A 180 -11.94 -14.83 3.06
N VAL A 181 -12.28 -13.56 2.82
CA VAL A 181 -13.63 -13.07 2.58
C VAL A 181 -13.66 -12.30 1.26
N PRO A 182 -14.84 -12.12 0.63
CA PRO A 182 -14.95 -11.34 -0.60
C PRO A 182 -14.33 -9.94 -0.48
N ASN A 183 -13.76 -9.47 -1.57
CA ASN A 183 -13.27 -8.09 -1.71
C ASN A 183 -14.41 -7.10 -2.01
N THR A 184 -14.07 -5.81 -2.12
CA THR A 184 -15.02 -4.73 -2.39
C THR A 184 -15.02 -4.26 -3.86
N ASN A 185 -14.80 -5.15 -4.83
CA ASN A 185 -14.91 -4.83 -6.25
C ASN A 185 -16.36 -4.79 -6.71
N PHE A 186 -17.00 -3.63 -6.56
CA PHE A 186 -18.39 -3.43 -6.95
C PHE A 186 -18.63 -3.59 -8.46
N TYR A 187 -17.68 -3.20 -9.29
CA TYR A 187 -17.79 -3.33 -10.74
C TYR A 187 -18.02 -4.79 -11.19
N ARG A 188 -17.46 -5.77 -10.47
CA ARG A 188 -17.63 -7.19 -10.75
C ARG A 188 -18.81 -7.84 -10.00
N ALA A 189 -19.44 -7.12 -9.09
CA ALA A 189 -20.54 -7.61 -8.26
C ALA A 189 -21.91 -7.48 -8.97
N LYS A 190 -22.03 -8.04 -10.18
CA LYS A 190 -23.23 -7.92 -11.06
C LYS A 190 -24.55 -8.28 -10.35
N TYR A 191 -24.51 -9.11 -9.32
CA TYR A 191 -25.70 -9.55 -8.59
C TYR A 191 -26.42 -8.42 -7.86
N PHE A 192 -25.70 -7.36 -7.53
CA PHE A 192 -26.23 -6.21 -6.81
C PHE A 192 -26.75 -5.08 -7.74
N ALA A 193 -26.68 -5.29 -9.07
CA ALA A 193 -27.01 -4.27 -10.06
C ALA A 193 -26.25 -2.97 -9.75
N ASP A 194 -26.96 -1.89 -9.38
CA ASP A 194 -26.37 -0.61 -9.02
C ASP A 194 -26.55 -0.27 -7.52
N ASP A 195 -26.93 -1.26 -6.69
CA ASP A 195 -27.13 -1.08 -5.25
C ASP A 195 -25.80 -1.24 -4.48
N LEU A 196 -25.07 -0.14 -4.38
CA LEU A 196 -23.77 -0.09 -3.68
C LEU A 196 -23.92 -0.30 -2.17
N ASP A 197 -25.03 0.13 -1.57
CA ASP A 197 -25.27 -0.01 -0.13
C ASP A 197 -25.55 -1.47 0.22
N ALA A 198 -26.41 -2.16 -0.55
CA ALA A 198 -26.65 -3.59 -0.36
C ALA A 198 -25.38 -4.43 -0.56
N PHE A 199 -24.55 -4.06 -1.55
CA PHE A 199 -23.25 -4.69 -1.76
C PHE A 199 -22.31 -4.47 -0.56
N GLY A 200 -22.24 -3.25 -0.05
CA GLY A 200 -21.42 -2.90 1.10
C GLY A 200 -21.80 -3.68 2.36
N GLN A 201 -23.09 -3.80 2.63
CA GLN A 201 -23.61 -4.62 3.72
C GLN A 201 -23.27 -6.10 3.56
N TRP A 202 -23.52 -6.66 2.38
CA TRP A 202 -23.18 -8.04 2.08
C TRP A 202 -21.69 -8.33 2.26
N ALA A 203 -20.82 -7.45 1.77
CA ALA A 203 -19.36 -7.62 1.87
C ALA A 203 -18.88 -7.54 3.33
N ALA A 204 -19.47 -6.67 4.14
CA ALA A 204 -19.18 -6.61 5.58
C ALA A 204 -19.72 -7.83 6.33
N ASP A 205 -20.98 -8.25 6.04
CA ASP A 205 -21.60 -9.41 6.66
C ASP A 205 -20.90 -10.74 6.29
N ALA A 206 -20.17 -10.79 5.17
CA ALA A 206 -19.32 -11.93 4.83
C ALA A 206 -18.20 -12.13 5.87
N ILE A 207 -17.72 -11.07 6.53
CA ILE A 207 -16.77 -11.17 7.65
C ILE A 207 -17.47 -11.84 8.85
N GLU A 208 -18.71 -11.45 9.17
CA GLU A 208 -19.49 -12.08 10.25
C GLU A 208 -19.74 -13.56 9.98
N GLN A 209 -20.10 -13.91 8.75
CA GLN A 209 -20.28 -15.33 8.35
C GLN A 209 -18.99 -16.12 8.50
N ALA A 210 -17.84 -15.56 8.11
CA ALA A 210 -16.54 -16.20 8.29
C ALA A 210 -16.22 -16.40 9.77
N LEU A 211 -16.46 -15.39 10.62
CA LEU A 211 -16.31 -15.48 12.08
C LEU A 211 -17.15 -16.61 12.68
N LEU A 212 -18.43 -16.68 12.30
CA LEU A 212 -19.35 -17.71 12.81
C LEU A 212 -18.93 -19.11 12.34
N SER A 213 -18.47 -19.25 11.10
CA SER A 213 -18.02 -20.53 10.53
C SER A 213 -16.74 -21.05 11.20
N GLU A 214 -15.80 -20.15 11.51
CA GLU A 214 -14.50 -20.49 12.10
C GLU A 214 -14.55 -20.68 13.62
N GLY A 215 -15.62 -20.24 14.26
CA GLY A 215 -15.76 -20.09 15.69
C GLY A 215 -15.16 -18.75 16.18
N PRO A 216 -15.98 -17.78 16.61
CA PRO A 216 -15.52 -16.42 16.98
C PRO A 216 -14.37 -16.42 17.98
N ASP A 217 -14.34 -17.36 18.92
CA ASP A 217 -13.31 -17.48 19.96
C ASP A 217 -11.94 -17.99 19.41
N THR A 218 -11.87 -18.30 18.11
CA THR A 218 -10.62 -18.72 17.47
C THR A 218 -10.00 -17.64 16.59
N VAL A 219 -10.74 -16.55 16.30
CA VAL A 219 -10.30 -15.46 15.43
C VAL A 219 -9.74 -14.32 16.28
N ALA A 220 -8.50 -13.91 15.98
CA ALA A 220 -7.81 -12.83 16.66
C ALA A 220 -8.12 -11.47 16.02
N ALA A 221 -8.05 -11.37 14.69
CA ALA A 221 -8.14 -10.07 14.03
C ALA A 221 -8.72 -10.17 12.60
N VAL A 222 -9.24 -9.02 12.15
CA VAL A 222 -9.59 -8.73 10.76
C VAL A 222 -8.59 -7.68 10.27
N PHE A 223 -7.88 -7.96 9.15
CA PHE A 223 -6.93 -7.06 8.51
C PHE A 223 -7.52 -6.52 7.21
N LEU A 224 -7.65 -5.20 7.10
CA LEU A 224 -8.24 -4.55 5.93
C LEU A 224 -7.42 -3.32 5.50
N GLU A 225 -7.18 -3.21 4.20
CA GLU A 225 -6.70 -1.99 3.57
C GLU A 225 -7.88 -1.00 3.44
N PRO A 226 -7.76 0.29 3.80
CA PRO A 226 -8.84 1.28 3.62
C PRO A 226 -9.32 1.39 2.16
N VAL A 227 -8.38 1.44 1.22
CA VAL A 227 -8.59 1.19 -0.21
C VAL A 227 -7.73 0.00 -0.58
N GLN A 228 -8.34 -1.08 -1.04
CA GLN A 228 -7.62 -2.30 -1.37
C GLN A 228 -6.78 -2.08 -2.63
N ASN A 229 -5.47 -2.31 -2.53
CA ASN A 229 -4.51 -2.06 -3.63
C ASN A 229 -4.62 -3.09 -4.75
N ALA A 230 -4.33 -4.35 -4.44
CA ALA A 230 -4.28 -5.40 -5.44
C ALA A 230 -5.67 -5.64 -6.06
N GLY A 231 -5.69 -5.96 -7.34
CA GLY A 231 -6.92 -6.04 -8.13
C GLY A 231 -7.46 -4.70 -8.60
N GLY A 232 -6.86 -3.56 -8.19
CA GLY A 232 -7.11 -2.26 -8.80
C GLY A 232 -7.87 -1.24 -7.97
N CYS A 233 -7.36 -0.88 -6.80
CA CYS A 233 -7.79 0.25 -6.00
C CYS A 233 -9.29 0.22 -5.65
N PHE A 234 -9.73 -0.78 -4.89
CA PHE A 234 -11.12 -0.91 -4.47
C PHE A 234 -11.43 -0.03 -3.26
N PRO A 235 -12.15 1.11 -3.41
CA PRO A 235 -12.64 1.86 -2.25
C PRO A 235 -13.71 1.06 -1.51
N PRO A 236 -13.88 1.30 -0.20
CA PRO A 236 -14.96 0.69 0.55
C PRO A 236 -16.31 1.28 0.11
N PRO A 237 -17.38 0.47 0.00
CA PRO A 237 -18.74 0.98 -0.11
C PRO A 237 -19.13 1.80 1.12
N PRO A 238 -20.15 2.68 1.01
CA PRO A 238 -20.69 3.42 2.14
C PRO A 238 -21.08 2.50 3.30
N GLY A 239 -20.73 2.89 4.53
CA GLY A 239 -21.09 2.12 5.74
C GLY A 239 -20.32 0.82 5.97
N TYR A 240 -19.44 0.40 5.03
CA TYR A 240 -18.70 -0.86 5.13
C TYR A 240 -17.85 -0.94 6.41
N PHE A 241 -16.99 0.04 6.67
CA PHE A 241 -16.12 0.01 7.84
C PHE A 241 -16.86 0.18 9.17
N GLN A 242 -17.96 0.95 9.19
CA GLN A 242 -18.82 1.06 10.37
C GLN A 242 -19.42 -0.31 10.71
N ARG A 243 -19.93 -1.02 9.72
CA ARG A 243 -20.48 -2.38 9.91
C ARG A 243 -19.39 -3.38 10.32
N VAL A 244 -18.20 -3.30 9.73
CA VAL A 244 -17.06 -4.16 10.14
C VAL A 244 -16.68 -3.89 11.59
N ARG A 245 -16.64 -2.61 12.03
CA ARG A 245 -16.33 -2.27 13.43
C ARG A 245 -17.37 -2.84 14.38
N GLU A 246 -18.67 -2.71 14.08
CA GLU A 246 -19.76 -3.32 14.86
C GLU A 246 -19.61 -4.83 14.99
N ILE A 247 -19.25 -5.51 13.91
CA ILE A 247 -19.01 -6.96 13.91
C ILE A 247 -17.82 -7.30 14.81
N CYS A 248 -16.70 -6.61 14.63
CA CYS A 248 -15.49 -6.84 15.44
C CYS A 248 -15.77 -6.63 16.92
N ASP A 249 -16.50 -5.56 17.30
CA ASP A 249 -16.88 -5.28 18.69
C ASP A 249 -17.79 -6.36 19.30
N ARG A 250 -18.78 -6.80 18.51
CA ARG A 250 -19.73 -7.82 18.93
C ARG A 250 -19.05 -9.15 19.31
N TYR A 251 -18.03 -9.53 18.56
CA TYR A 251 -17.34 -10.80 18.76
C TYR A 251 -15.99 -10.68 19.48
N GLY A 252 -15.60 -9.48 19.90
CA GLY A 252 -14.32 -9.22 20.58
C GLY A 252 -13.11 -9.51 19.69
N VAL A 253 -13.22 -9.30 18.38
CA VAL A 253 -12.16 -9.49 17.39
C VAL A 253 -11.50 -8.16 17.08
N LEU A 254 -10.18 -8.12 16.93
CA LEU A 254 -9.44 -6.88 16.65
C LEU A 254 -9.61 -6.45 15.19
N LEU A 255 -9.76 -5.14 14.96
CA LEU A 255 -9.71 -4.54 13.63
C LEU A 255 -8.34 -3.89 13.40
N VAL A 256 -7.63 -4.36 12.39
CA VAL A 256 -6.34 -3.80 11.96
C VAL A 256 -6.51 -3.09 10.63
N SER A 257 -6.25 -1.78 10.63
CA SER A 257 -6.21 -0.97 9.41
C SER A 257 -4.82 -1.06 8.79
N ASP A 258 -4.73 -1.62 7.58
CA ASP A 258 -3.47 -1.65 6.83
C ASP A 258 -3.33 -0.39 5.99
N ASP A 259 -2.77 0.64 6.60
CA ASP A 259 -2.52 1.95 5.99
C ASP A 259 -1.13 2.08 5.34
N VAL A 260 -0.46 0.98 5.06
CA VAL A 260 0.87 0.97 4.43
C VAL A 260 0.89 1.77 3.11
N ILE A 261 -0.20 1.74 2.33
CA ILE A 261 -0.35 2.58 1.14
C ILE A 261 -1.22 3.81 1.42
N CYS A 262 -2.32 3.64 2.14
CA CYS A 262 -3.36 4.63 2.30
C CYS A 262 -2.98 5.79 3.23
N GLY A 263 -2.03 5.58 4.14
CA GLY A 263 -1.59 6.58 5.10
C GLY A 263 -0.76 7.72 4.52
N PHE A 264 -0.51 8.72 5.36
CA PHE A 264 0.37 9.86 5.09
C PHE A 264 -0.03 10.68 3.86
N GLY A 265 -1.33 10.95 3.72
CA GLY A 265 -1.86 11.88 2.73
C GLY A 265 -2.36 11.25 1.43
N ARG A 266 -2.10 9.96 1.14
CA ARG A 266 -2.51 9.31 -0.11
C ARG A 266 -4.01 9.49 -0.40
N LEU A 267 -4.84 9.44 0.63
CA LEU A 267 -6.29 9.62 0.55
C LEU A 267 -6.75 11.03 0.98
N GLY A 268 -5.85 12.00 1.13
CA GLY A 268 -6.16 13.34 1.61
C GLY A 268 -6.33 13.47 3.12
N TYR A 269 -5.99 12.44 3.87
CA TYR A 269 -6.04 12.34 5.33
C TYR A 269 -4.76 11.69 5.85
N TRP A 270 -4.49 11.81 7.15
CA TRP A 270 -3.34 11.12 7.73
C TRP A 270 -3.46 9.60 7.59
N PHE A 271 -4.65 9.05 7.85
CA PHE A 271 -4.94 7.62 7.74
C PHE A 271 -6.28 7.39 7.02
N GLY A 272 -6.46 6.20 6.47
CA GLY A 272 -7.70 5.83 5.81
C GLY A 272 -8.88 5.74 6.79
N ALA A 273 -8.62 5.43 8.05
CA ALA A 273 -9.62 5.43 9.11
C ALA A 273 -10.28 6.81 9.29
N ASP A 274 -9.49 7.91 9.20
CA ASP A 274 -10.01 9.27 9.27
C ASP A 274 -10.93 9.59 8.08
N ARG A 275 -10.57 9.11 6.89
CA ARG A 275 -11.38 9.33 5.69
C ARG A 275 -12.72 8.62 5.75
N TYR A 276 -12.73 7.37 6.23
CA TYR A 276 -13.91 6.51 6.21
C TYR A 276 -14.64 6.41 7.54
N GLY A 277 -14.19 7.12 8.58
CA GLY A 277 -14.88 7.28 9.86
C GLY A 277 -15.01 6.00 10.66
N TYR A 278 -13.90 5.30 10.93
CA TYR A 278 -13.85 4.14 11.82
C TYR A 278 -12.62 4.17 12.72
N GLU A 279 -12.69 3.44 13.83
CA GLU A 279 -11.60 3.36 14.80
C GLU A 279 -11.01 1.94 14.81
N PRO A 280 -9.79 1.74 14.31
CA PRO A 280 -9.10 0.46 14.37
C PRO A 280 -8.46 0.24 15.76
N ASP A 281 -8.22 -1.02 16.10
CA ASP A 281 -7.45 -1.39 17.28
C ASP A 281 -5.93 -1.30 17.04
N MET A 282 -5.51 -1.45 15.79
CA MET A 282 -4.13 -1.24 15.33
C MET A 282 -4.11 -0.65 13.93
N VAL A 283 -3.05 0.13 13.65
CA VAL A 283 -2.75 0.65 12.30
C VAL A 283 -1.36 0.21 11.90
N THR A 284 -1.23 -0.48 10.75
CA THR A 284 0.09 -0.76 10.15
C THR A 284 0.45 0.32 9.15
N MET A 285 1.70 0.79 9.19
CA MET A 285 2.16 1.92 8.39
C MET A 285 3.61 1.75 7.91
N ALA A 286 3.91 2.34 6.75
CA ALA A 286 5.26 2.41 6.15
C ALA A 286 5.29 3.46 5.03
N LYS A 287 6.02 3.20 3.94
CA LYS A 287 6.02 3.95 2.66
C LYS A 287 5.99 5.48 2.82
N GLY A 288 4.79 6.06 2.74
CA GLY A 288 4.56 7.51 2.83
C GLY A 288 5.08 8.13 4.11
N MET A 289 5.31 7.37 5.18
CA MET A 289 5.87 7.86 6.44
C MET A 289 7.24 8.53 6.28
N THR A 290 8.04 8.08 5.32
CA THR A 290 9.35 8.66 4.98
C THR A 290 9.43 9.15 3.54
N SER A 291 8.36 9.01 2.77
CA SER A 291 8.34 9.23 1.32
C SER A 291 9.45 8.49 0.55
N GLY A 292 9.91 7.35 1.09
CA GLY A 292 10.95 6.51 0.48
C GLY A 292 12.39 6.99 0.68
N TYR A 293 12.61 8.10 1.37
CA TYR A 293 13.97 8.61 1.63
C TYR A 293 14.75 7.75 2.64
N SER A 294 14.04 6.95 3.43
CA SER A 294 14.64 5.94 4.31
C SER A 294 13.64 4.82 4.61
N PRO A 295 14.05 3.55 4.70
CA PRO A 295 13.15 2.47 5.06
C PRO A 295 12.69 2.60 6.51
N LEU A 296 11.38 2.58 6.73
CA LEU A 296 10.74 2.58 8.05
C LEU A 296 9.32 2.01 7.95
N GLY A 297 8.89 1.35 9.00
CA GLY A 297 7.53 0.92 9.21
C GLY A 297 7.17 1.01 10.69
N ALA A 298 5.89 0.90 11.01
CA ALA A 298 5.44 0.87 12.39
C ALA A 298 4.04 0.23 12.52
N VAL A 299 3.69 -0.16 13.73
CA VAL A 299 2.34 -0.47 14.15
C VAL A 299 1.96 0.53 15.25
N ALA A 300 0.88 1.29 15.05
CA ALA A 300 0.23 2.02 16.13
C ALA A 300 -0.80 1.10 16.79
N VAL A 301 -0.77 1.04 18.10
CA VAL A 301 -1.53 0.10 18.93
C VAL A 301 -2.38 0.87 19.94
N SER A 302 -3.65 0.50 20.05
CA SER A 302 -4.56 1.12 21.04
C SER A 302 -4.09 0.91 22.48
N ASP A 303 -4.40 1.86 23.35
CA ASP A 303 -4.02 1.77 24.76
C ASP A 303 -4.59 0.51 25.42
N ARG A 304 -5.80 0.11 25.04
CA ARG A 304 -6.44 -1.13 25.52
C ARG A 304 -5.59 -2.37 25.23
N LEU A 305 -5.04 -2.47 24.01
CA LEU A 305 -4.20 -3.60 23.62
C LEU A 305 -2.81 -3.55 24.27
N ALA A 306 -2.30 -2.37 24.50
CA ALA A 306 -0.99 -2.18 25.13
C ALA A 306 -1.00 -2.51 26.62
N GLN A 307 -2.12 -2.28 27.32
CA GLN A 307 -2.22 -2.41 28.78
C GLN A 307 -1.72 -3.74 29.34
N PRO A 308 -2.10 -4.93 28.83
CA PRO A 308 -1.62 -6.21 29.38
C PRO A 308 -0.10 -6.40 29.29
N PHE A 309 0.57 -5.72 28.36
CA PHE A 309 2.02 -5.78 28.21
C PHE A 309 2.75 -4.86 29.20
N LEU A 310 2.05 -3.94 29.83
CA LEU A 310 2.58 -3.04 30.87
C LEU A 310 2.44 -3.61 32.27
N GLU A 311 1.83 -4.78 32.42
CA GLU A 311 1.55 -5.42 33.70
C GLU A 311 2.58 -6.49 34.04
N GLY A 312 2.99 -6.55 35.31
CA GLY A 312 3.87 -7.59 35.84
C GLY A 312 5.23 -7.64 35.11
N HIS A 313 5.57 -8.82 34.58
CA HIS A 313 6.80 -9.07 33.82
C HIS A 313 6.52 -9.34 32.35
N ASN A 314 5.36 -8.95 31.85
CA ASN A 314 4.96 -9.17 30.47
C ASN A 314 5.80 -8.29 29.54
N SER A 315 6.12 -8.81 28.36
CA SER A 315 6.78 -8.06 27.29
C SER A 315 6.30 -8.59 25.93
N PHE A 316 6.27 -7.75 24.91
CA PHE A 316 6.07 -8.21 23.56
C PHE A 316 7.36 -8.90 23.08
N LEU A 317 7.33 -10.24 22.99
CA LEU A 317 8.52 -11.07 22.67
C LEU A 317 8.81 -11.04 21.16
N HIS A 318 9.01 -9.84 20.63
CA HIS A 318 9.28 -9.58 19.22
C HIS A 318 10.14 -8.33 19.09
N GLY A 319 10.98 -8.28 18.06
CA GLY A 319 11.82 -7.13 17.76
C GLY A 319 12.55 -7.30 16.44
N VAL A 320 12.92 -6.20 15.84
CA VAL A 320 13.66 -6.10 14.58
C VAL A 320 14.87 -5.20 14.82
N THR A 321 16.06 -5.64 14.42
CA THR A 321 17.34 -4.96 14.76
C THR A 321 17.36 -3.49 14.37
N PHE A 322 16.89 -3.15 13.18
CA PHE A 322 16.92 -1.78 12.65
C PHE A 322 15.62 -1.02 12.84
N ALA A 323 14.67 -1.56 13.60
CA ALA A 323 13.40 -0.88 13.90
C ALA A 323 13.63 0.45 14.63
N GLY A 324 12.97 1.49 14.18
CA GLY A 324 13.13 2.84 14.74
C GLY A 324 14.55 3.41 14.57
N HIS A 325 15.24 3.06 13.50
CA HIS A 325 16.60 3.55 13.19
C HIS A 325 16.68 5.07 13.31
N PRO A 326 17.69 5.62 14.02
CA PRO A 326 17.77 7.07 14.28
C PRO A 326 17.68 7.94 13.03
N VAL A 327 18.37 7.56 11.96
CA VAL A 327 18.36 8.30 10.69
C VAL A 327 16.98 8.23 10.04
N SER A 328 16.36 7.05 10.01
CA SER A 328 15.02 6.88 9.43
C SER A 328 13.95 7.65 10.22
N ALA A 329 14.07 7.69 11.55
CA ALA A 329 13.17 8.47 12.40
C ALA A 329 13.33 9.98 12.17
N ALA A 330 14.56 10.48 12.01
CA ALA A 330 14.81 11.88 11.68
C ALA A 330 14.24 12.26 10.29
N VAL A 331 14.39 11.38 9.31
CA VAL A 331 13.80 11.56 7.98
C VAL A 331 12.28 11.57 8.05
N ALA A 332 11.66 10.65 8.81
CA ALA A 332 10.22 10.61 8.97
C ALA A 332 9.68 11.90 9.59
N LEU A 333 10.33 12.42 10.66
CA LEU A 333 9.95 13.70 11.28
C LEU A 333 10.01 14.85 10.26
N ALA A 334 11.09 14.97 9.50
CA ALA A 334 11.22 15.98 8.45
C ALA A 334 10.16 15.81 7.34
N ASN A 335 9.80 14.57 6.99
CA ASN A 335 8.76 14.29 6.00
C ASN A 335 7.36 14.71 6.49
N LEU A 336 7.03 14.43 7.76
CA LEU A 336 5.77 14.88 8.36
C LEU A 336 5.68 16.41 8.35
N ASP A 337 6.79 17.09 8.69
CA ASP A 337 6.85 18.56 8.66
C ASP A 337 6.62 19.10 7.24
N VAL A 338 7.16 18.48 6.21
CA VAL A 338 6.94 18.88 4.80
C VAL A 338 5.46 18.70 4.43
N ILE A 339 4.86 17.54 4.74
CA ILE A 339 3.45 17.26 4.46
C ILE A 339 2.54 18.32 5.08
N GLU A 340 2.78 18.68 6.35
CA GLU A 340 1.98 19.69 7.05
C GLU A 340 2.24 21.09 6.52
N LYS A 341 3.50 21.50 6.41
CA LYS A 341 3.88 22.85 5.99
C LYS A 341 3.39 23.18 4.58
N GLU A 342 3.39 22.21 3.68
CA GLU A 342 2.90 22.37 2.31
C GLU A 342 1.40 22.10 2.20
N GLY A 343 0.71 21.71 3.27
CA GLY A 343 -0.73 21.45 3.29
C GLY A 343 -1.16 20.32 2.36
N LEU A 344 -0.32 19.27 2.21
CA LEU A 344 -0.52 18.25 1.18
C LEU A 344 -1.81 17.44 1.37
N LEU A 345 -2.32 17.30 2.60
CA LEU A 345 -3.61 16.64 2.83
C LEU A 345 -4.75 17.42 2.16
N GLU A 346 -4.79 18.74 2.36
CA GLU A 346 -5.79 19.61 1.74
C GLU A 346 -5.58 19.69 0.23
N HIS A 347 -4.32 19.75 -0.22
CA HIS A 347 -3.99 19.72 -1.64
C HIS A 347 -4.59 18.50 -2.33
N VAL A 348 -4.45 17.31 -1.74
CA VAL A 348 -5.05 16.07 -2.29
C VAL A 348 -6.57 16.17 -2.31
N ARG A 349 -7.22 16.60 -1.21
CA ARG A 349 -8.68 16.72 -1.16
C ARG A 349 -9.22 17.69 -2.22
N THR A 350 -8.55 18.81 -2.40
CA THR A 350 -8.93 19.85 -3.38
C THR A 350 -8.76 19.37 -4.81
N ASN A 351 -7.69 18.61 -5.10
CA ASN A 351 -7.36 18.18 -6.45
C ASN A 351 -7.90 16.78 -6.81
N GLU A 352 -8.40 16.01 -5.85
CA GLU A 352 -9.00 14.68 -6.10
C GLU A 352 -10.11 14.71 -7.17
N PRO A 353 -11.06 15.67 -7.16
CA PRO A 353 -12.08 15.76 -8.22
C PRO A 353 -11.49 16.03 -9.61
N ILE A 354 -10.40 16.81 -9.69
CA ILE A 354 -9.71 17.13 -10.95
C ILE A 354 -9.04 15.85 -11.49
N PHE A 355 -8.30 15.15 -10.62
CA PHE A 355 -7.66 13.89 -10.98
C PHE A 355 -8.68 12.84 -11.42
N ARG A 356 -9.75 12.67 -10.65
CA ARG A 356 -10.85 11.78 -11.01
C ARG A 356 -11.43 12.14 -12.38
N SER A 357 -11.74 13.40 -12.63
CA SER A 357 -12.31 13.86 -13.89
C SER A 357 -11.39 13.58 -15.09
N ALA A 358 -10.08 13.80 -14.91
CA ALA A 358 -9.09 13.49 -15.95
C ALA A 358 -9.09 11.99 -16.30
N LEU A 359 -9.17 11.10 -15.31
CA LEU A 359 -9.23 9.65 -15.53
C LEU A 359 -10.59 9.18 -16.07
N GLU A 360 -11.69 9.73 -15.56
CA GLU A 360 -13.05 9.45 -16.02
C GLU A 360 -13.24 9.81 -17.52
N SER A 361 -12.49 10.80 -18.03
CA SER A 361 -12.49 11.12 -19.47
C SER A 361 -12.07 9.94 -20.35
N LEU A 362 -11.35 8.95 -19.81
CA LEU A 362 -10.93 7.76 -20.54
C LEU A 362 -12.03 6.70 -20.70
N ARG A 363 -13.17 6.88 -20.03
CA ARG A 363 -14.30 5.94 -20.12
C ARG A 363 -14.95 5.90 -21.51
N ASP A 364 -14.68 6.85 -22.40
CA ASP A 364 -15.11 6.78 -23.80
C ASP A 364 -14.36 5.71 -24.61
N LEU A 365 -13.16 5.32 -24.15
CA LEU A 365 -12.36 4.27 -24.80
C LEU A 365 -13.03 2.89 -24.63
N PRO A 366 -13.08 2.06 -25.69
CA PRO A 366 -13.76 0.77 -25.65
C PRO A 366 -13.12 -0.21 -24.65
N ILE A 367 -11.80 -0.14 -24.42
CA ILE A 367 -11.07 -1.01 -23.50
C ILE A 367 -11.27 -0.64 -22.03
N VAL A 368 -11.73 0.58 -21.70
CA VAL A 368 -11.88 1.04 -20.32
C VAL A 368 -13.24 0.64 -19.77
N GLY A 369 -13.26 -0.33 -18.87
CA GLY A 369 -14.48 -0.81 -18.21
C GLY A 369 -14.89 0.02 -17.00
N ASP A 370 -13.91 0.31 -16.12
CA ASP A 370 -14.16 1.06 -14.90
C ASP A 370 -12.99 1.98 -14.53
N VAL A 371 -13.31 3.09 -13.85
CA VAL A 371 -12.34 4.00 -13.21
C VAL A 371 -12.76 4.15 -11.76
N ARG A 372 -11.92 3.76 -10.83
CA ARG A 372 -12.24 3.77 -9.40
C ARG A 372 -11.03 4.13 -8.56
N GLY A 373 -11.27 4.63 -7.36
CA GLY A 373 -10.22 5.01 -6.43
C GLY A 373 -10.65 6.11 -5.48
N ALA A 374 -9.70 6.63 -4.72
CA ALA A 374 -9.89 7.73 -3.77
C ALA A 374 -8.59 8.49 -3.56
N GLY A 375 -8.68 9.79 -3.30
CA GLY A 375 -7.51 10.66 -3.15
C GLY A 375 -6.64 10.64 -4.40
N TYR A 376 -5.36 10.30 -4.24
CA TYR A 376 -4.43 10.09 -5.35
C TYR A 376 -4.09 8.60 -5.52
N PHE A 377 -5.10 7.75 -5.49
CA PHE A 377 -4.96 6.31 -5.60
C PHE A 377 -6.08 5.72 -6.46
N TYR A 378 -5.81 5.48 -7.75
CA TYR A 378 -6.80 5.07 -8.76
C TYR A 378 -6.38 3.84 -9.54
N GLY A 379 -7.40 3.06 -9.96
CA GLY A 379 -7.31 1.96 -10.90
C GLY A 379 -8.22 2.18 -12.10
N ILE A 380 -7.72 1.88 -13.30
CA ILE A 380 -8.47 1.86 -14.56
C ILE A 380 -8.57 0.39 -14.97
N GLU A 381 -9.74 -0.21 -14.81
CA GLU A 381 -9.96 -1.61 -15.17
C GLU A 381 -10.20 -1.75 -16.67
N LEU A 382 -9.54 -2.73 -17.27
CA LEU A 382 -9.59 -2.98 -18.69
C LEU A 382 -10.49 -4.18 -19.00
N VAL A 383 -11.27 -4.08 -20.09
CA VAL A 383 -12.24 -5.09 -20.50
C VAL A 383 -12.22 -5.32 -22.01
N LYS A 384 -12.64 -6.51 -22.43
CA LYS A 384 -12.88 -6.83 -23.86
C LYS A 384 -14.23 -6.29 -24.34
N ASP A 385 -15.21 -6.24 -23.44
CA ASP A 385 -16.55 -5.78 -23.72
C ASP A 385 -17.14 -5.06 -22.51
N LYS A 386 -17.55 -3.82 -22.72
CA LYS A 386 -18.06 -2.95 -21.62
C LYS A 386 -19.46 -3.32 -21.17
N GLU A 387 -20.32 -3.78 -22.09
CA GLU A 387 -21.73 -4.10 -21.78
C GLU A 387 -21.80 -5.36 -20.93
N THR A 388 -21.06 -6.38 -21.33
CA THR A 388 -21.00 -7.66 -20.59
C THR A 388 -20.01 -7.63 -19.44
N ARG A 389 -19.12 -6.64 -19.39
CA ARG A 389 -17.95 -6.56 -18.50
C ARG A 389 -17.01 -7.76 -18.69
N GLN A 390 -16.87 -8.26 -19.92
CA GLN A 390 -16.03 -9.41 -20.20
C GLN A 390 -14.55 -9.04 -20.00
N THR A 391 -13.85 -9.82 -19.19
CA THR A 391 -12.42 -9.69 -18.93
C THR A 391 -11.60 -10.43 -19.99
N PHE A 392 -10.30 -10.28 -19.94
CA PHE A 392 -9.32 -11.01 -20.72
C PHE A 392 -9.03 -12.36 -20.07
N ASP A 393 -8.71 -13.38 -20.85
CA ASP A 393 -8.12 -14.62 -20.32
C ASP A 393 -6.63 -14.40 -19.96
N ASP A 394 -5.99 -15.43 -19.37
CA ASP A 394 -4.63 -15.31 -18.86
C ASP A 394 -3.61 -14.99 -19.98
N ASP A 395 -3.74 -15.63 -21.16
CA ASP A 395 -2.85 -15.41 -22.30
C ASP A 395 -3.06 -14.02 -22.92
N GLU A 396 -4.29 -13.56 -23.01
CA GLU A 396 -4.65 -12.22 -23.47
C GLU A 396 -4.16 -11.16 -22.49
N SER A 397 -4.34 -11.38 -21.19
CA SER A 397 -3.85 -10.50 -20.13
C SER A 397 -2.34 -10.36 -20.15
N GLU A 398 -1.62 -11.47 -20.33
CA GLU A 398 -0.17 -11.47 -20.45
C GLU A 398 0.30 -10.65 -21.67
N ARG A 399 -0.31 -10.88 -22.84
CA ARG A 399 0.01 -10.11 -24.07
C ARG A 399 -0.32 -8.64 -23.91
N LEU A 400 -1.47 -8.30 -23.31
CA LEU A 400 -1.89 -6.92 -23.13
C LEU A 400 -1.00 -6.18 -22.13
N LEU A 401 -0.80 -6.74 -20.93
CA LEU A 401 -0.13 -6.03 -19.85
C LEU A 401 1.39 -6.04 -19.98
N ARG A 402 2.00 -7.22 -20.03
CA ARG A 402 3.45 -7.35 -20.10
C ARG A 402 3.98 -7.26 -21.53
N GLY A 403 3.23 -7.83 -22.48
CA GLY A 403 3.64 -7.81 -23.89
C GLY A 403 3.51 -6.44 -24.56
N TYR A 404 2.65 -5.55 -24.05
CA TYR A 404 2.44 -4.24 -24.67
C TYR A 404 2.39 -3.07 -23.66
N LEU A 405 1.42 -3.03 -22.74
CA LEU A 405 1.13 -1.83 -21.96
C LEU A 405 2.31 -1.36 -21.11
N SER A 406 3.01 -2.27 -20.43
CA SER A 406 4.14 -1.89 -19.56
C SER A 406 5.24 -1.18 -20.36
N GLY A 407 5.61 -1.70 -21.54
CA GLY A 407 6.59 -1.08 -22.41
C GLY A 407 6.09 0.23 -23.02
N ALA A 408 4.87 0.24 -23.57
CA ALA A 408 4.31 1.40 -24.24
C ALA A 408 4.12 2.60 -23.30
N LEU A 409 3.69 2.38 -22.04
CA LEU A 409 3.58 3.42 -21.03
C LEU A 409 4.95 3.97 -20.64
N TYR A 410 5.94 3.09 -20.44
CA TYR A 410 7.32 3.49 -20.18
C TYR A 410 7.91 4.29 -21.35
N ASP A 411 7.71 3.84 -22.60
CA ASP A 411 8.17 4.53 -23.79
C ASP A 411 7.51 5.89 -23.98
N ALA A 412 6.24 6.02 -23.60
CA ALA A 412 5.50 7.28 -23.58
C ALA A 412 5.91 8.22 -22.43
N GLY A 413 6.81 7.81 -21.54
CA GLY A 413 7.32 8.63 -20.45
C GLY A 413 6.44 8.67 -19.20
N LEU A 414 5.61 7.63 -18.97
CA LEU A 414 4.80 7.49 -17.77
C LEU A 414 5.18 6.21 -17.01
N ILE A 415 5.63 6.35 -15.77
CA ILE A 415 5.78 5.24 -14.83
C ILE A 415 4.46 5.04 -14.09
N CYS A 416 3.79 3.94 -14.38
CA CYS A 416 2.61 3.48 -13.66
C CYS A 416 2.60 1.95 -13.68
N ARG A 417 1.58 1.35 -13.09
CA ARG A 417 1.54 -0.11 -12.96
C ARG A 417 0.44 -0.70 -13.83
N ALA A 418 0.82 -1.50 -14.82
CA ALA A 418 -0.08 -2.44 -15.47
C ALA A 418 -0.09 -3.74 -14.64
N ASP A 419 -1.23 -4.10 -14.05
CA ASP A 419 -1.37 -5.15 -13.04
C ASP A 419 -2.42 -6.19 -13.45
N ASP A 420 -2.11 -7.46 -13.21
CA ASP A 420 -2.94 -8.63 -13.49
C ASP A 420 -3.29 -9.43 -12.23
N ARG A 421 -3.09 -8.87 -11.05
CA ARG A 421 -3.47 -9.49 -9.77
C ARG A 421 -4.97 -9.34 -9.54
N GLY A 422 -5.73 -10.06 -10.29
CA GLY A 422 -7.18 -9.98 -10.50
C GLY A 422 -7.46 -9.71 -11.98
N ASP A 423 -8.46 -8.88 -12.29
CA ASP A 423 -8.70 -8.42 -13.67
C ASP A 423 -7.62 -7.42 -14.10
N PRO A 424 -7.30 -7.31 -15.41
CA PRO A 424 -6.32 -6.35 -15.92
C PRO A 424 -6.64 -4.91 -15.54
N VAL A 425 -5.67 -4.21 -14.95
CA VAL A 425 -5.85 -2.85 -14.44
C VAL A 425 -4.59 -2.02 -14.61
N VAL A 426 -4.74 -0.73 -14.93
CA VAL A 426 -3.67 0.26 -14.82
C VAL A 426 -3.86 1.03 -13.52
N GLN A 427 -2.83 1.00 -12.64
CA GLN A 427 -2.85 1.67 -11.35
C GLN A 427 -2.02 2.95 -11.37
N LEU A 428 -2.55 3.99 -10.73
CA LEU A 428 -1.94 5.30 -10.56
C LEU A 428 -1.97 5.71 -9.09
N ALA A 429 -0.84 6.20 -8.63
CA ALA A 429 -0.66 6.77 -7.29
C ALA A 429 0.46 7.82 -7.31
N PRO A 430 0.26 8.96 -8.01
CA PRO A 430 1.30 9.97 -8.19
C PRO A 430 1.71 10.61 -6.88
N PRO A 431 2.88 11.31 -6.82
CA PRO A 431 3.24 12.15 -5.68
C PRO A 431 2.13 13.14 -5.32
N LEU A 432 1.97 13.42 -4.03
CA LEU A 432 0.89 14.29 -3.53
C LEU A 432 1.02 15.74 -4.00
N ILE A 433 2.19 16.12 -4.48
CA ILE A 433 2.48 17.44 -5.06
C ILE A 433 2.01 17.60 -6.51
N CYS A 434 1.49 16.54 -7.14
CA CYS A 434 0.91 16.62 -8.48
C CYS A 434 -0.34 17.52 -8.48
N GLY A 435 -0.56 18.19 -9.61
CA GLY A 435 -1.74 19.02 -9.84
C GLY A 435 -2.36 18.75 -11.22
N GLU A 436 -3.25 19.64 -11.63
CA GLU A 436 -4.03 19.54 -12.87
C GLU A 436 -3.16 19.24 -14.10
N LYS A 437 -2.03 19.92 -14.25
CA LYS A 437 -1.10 19.74 -15.38
C LYS A 437 -0.59 18.30 -15.50
N GLU A 438 -0.17 17.70 -14.38
CA GLU A 438 0.33 16.34 -14.34
C GLU A 438 -0.80 15.33 -14.58
N PHE A 439 -2.01 15.60 -14.10
CA PHE A 439 -3.19 14.75 -14.34
C PHE A 439 -3.61 14.76 -15.82
N GLU A 440 -3.61 15.93 -16.45
CA GLU A 440 -3.85 16.04 -17.90
C GLU A 440 -2.79 15.30 -18.72
N GLN A 441 -1.53 15.41 -18.32
CA GLN A 441 -0.44 14.69 -18.97
C GLN A 441 -0.61 13.17 -18.83
N MET A 442 -0.93 12.66 -17.63
CA MET A 442 -1.20 11.23 -17.41
C MET A 442 -2.37 10.75 -18.27
N ALA A 443 -3.49 11.48 -18.25
CA ALA A 443 -4.67 11.12 -19.03
C ALA A 443 -4.39 11.13 -20.55
N SER A 444 -3.61 12.09 -21.04
CA SER A 444 -3.22 12.18 -22.46
C SER A 444 -2.35 10.97 -22.90
N ILE A 445 -1.34 10.60 -22.09
CA ILE A 445 -0.50 9.42 -22.36
C ILE A 445 -1.35 8.16 -22.32
N LEU A 446 -2.16 7.98 -21.29
CA LEU A 446 -3.05 6.83 -21.14
C LEU A 446 -4.03 6.71 -22.29
N ARG A 447 -4.62 7.81 -22.74
CA ARG A 447 -5.53 7.82 -23.90
C ARG A 447 -4.86 7.29 -25.15
N THR A 448 -3.67 7.80 -25.45
CA THR A 448 -2.90 7.35 -26.62
C THR A 448 -2.58 5.86 -26.54
N VAL A 449 -1.97 5.42 -25.43
CA VAL A 449 -1.53 4.04 -25.27
C VAL A 449 -2.70 3.05 -25.21
N LEU A 450 -3.79 3.39 -24.51
CA LEU A 450 -4.98 2.52 -24.42
C LEU A 450 -5.75 2.45 -25.75
N THR A 451 -5.76 3.53 -26.56
CA THR A 451 -6.33 3.49 -27.90
C THR A 451 -5.56 2.54 -28.82
N GLU A 452 -4.22 2.58 -28.75
CA GLU A 452 -3.39 1.66 -29.52
C GLU A 452 -3.50 0.21 -29.00
N ALA A 453 -3.55 0.02 -27.67
CA ALA A 453 -3.74 -1.30 -27.07
C ALA A 453 -4.99 -2.00 -27.59
N TRP A 454 -6.11 -1.28 -27.72
CA TRP A 454 -7.36 -1.81 -28.27
C TRP A 454 -7.23 -2.40 -29.67
N THR A 455 -6.30 -1.91 -30.49
CA THR A 455 -6.09 -2.42 -31.85
C THR A 455 -5.22 -3.67 -31.90
N LYS A 456 -4.65 -4.09 -30.77
CA LYS A 456 -3.69 -5.20 -30.67
C LYS A 456 -4.26 -6.44 -29.95
N ILE A 457 -5.49 -6.34 -29.50
CA ILE A 457 -6.23 -7.40 -28.78
C ILE A 457 -6.93 -8.35 -29.73
#